data_0885b827b528b1568bbf087fdd2d986f
#
_entry.id   0885b827b528b1568bbf087fdd2d986f
#
_cell.length_a   1.000
_cell.length_b   1.000
_cell.length_c   1.000
_cell.angle_alpha   90.00
_cell.angle_beta   90.00
_cell.angle_gamma   90.00
#
_symmetry.space_group_name_H-M   'P 1'
#
loop_
_entity.id
_entity.type
_entity.pdbx_description
1 polymer ?
#
loop_
_entity_poly.entity_id
_entity_poly.type
_entity_poly.pdbx_seq_one_letter_code
_entity_poly.pdbx_strand_id
1 'polypeptide(L)'
;TRLTSDVTILQTAVSNGVRPLVRSPVMLLTALVLTFTINAKLAVVFMIAIPILGVGLFIIVRKVGPLYRLMQSSIDKVNTIVQENLNAIRVVKSYVRGTYEEEKFADVNESLRVASLKAFSTSVWNMPLFQIVMYATIVCIVWFGGNMIFIGDMKVGELTGFLSYVMQILNSLMMISAVFLMI
;
A
#
# COMPACT_ATOMS: atom_id res chain seq x y z
N THR A 1 1.04 -32.83 1.78
CA THR A 1 0.61 -31.69 0.92
C THR A 1 0.12 -30.46 1.70
N ARG A 2 -0.62 -30.58 2.82
CA ARG A 2 -1.04 -29.42 3.62
C ARG A 2 0.13 -28.77 4.35
N LEU A 3 1.02 -29.53 4.95
CA LEU A 3 2.21 -28.99 5.64
C LEU A 3 3.16 -28.20 4.71
N THR A 4 3.34 -28.62 3.45
CA THR A 4 4.15 -27.87 2.47
C THR A 4 3.50 -26.57 2.06
N SER A 5 2.18 -26.52 1.92
CA SER A 5 1.42 -25.32 1.64
C SER A 5 1.52 -24.29 2.77
N ASP A 6 1.36 -24.74 4.02
CA ASP A 6 1.40 -23.87 5.20
C ASP A 6 2.81 -23.29 5.43
N VAL A 7 3.85 -24.08 5.20
CA VAL A 7 5.26 -23.60 5.23
C VAL A 7 5.52 -22.56 4.15
N THR A 8 5.00 -22.76 2.93
CA THR A 8 5.17 -21.79 1.85
C THR A 8 4.45 -20.48 2.14
N ILE A 9 3.26 -20.53 2.73
CA ILE A 9 2.50 -19.35 3.16
C ILE A 9 3.28 -18.60 4.24
N LEU A 10 3.78 -19.29 5.26
CA LEU A 10 4.63 -18.71 6.31
C LEU A 10 5.90 -18.08 5.74
N GLN A 11 6.60 -18.77 4.85
CA GLN A 11 7.80 -18.25 4.19
C GLN A 11 7.50 -16.99 3.38
N THR A 12 6.38 -16.97 2.65
CA THR A 12 5.95 -15.82 1.86
C THR A 12 5.57 -14.65 2.76
N ALA A 13 4.84 -14.89 3.85
CA ALA A 13 4.48 -13.87 4.83
C ALA A 13 5.71 -13.25 5.51
N VAL A 14 6.67 -14.07 5.90
CA VAL A 14 7.94 -13.58 6.48
C VAL A 14 8.77 -12.81 5.46
N SER A 15 8.91 -13.33 4.25
CA SER A 15 9.72 -12.69 3.21
C SER A 15 9.13 -11.36 2.73
N ASN A 16 7.81 -11.31 2.53
CA ASN A 16 7.13 -10.14 1.99
C ASN A 16 6.69 -9.14 3.08
N GLY A 17 6.54 -9.58 4.33
CA GLY A 17 6.15 -8.73 5.45
C GLY A 17 7.34 -8.27 6.29
N VAL A 18 8.09 -9.19 6.90
CA VAL A 18 9.13 -8.87 7.87
C VAL A 18 10.33 -8.18 7.23
N ARG A 19 10.76 -8.65 6.06
CA ARG A 19 11.93 -8.10 5.37
C ARG A 19 11.79 -6.62 5.00
N PRO A 20 10.69 -6.17 4.34
CA PRO A 20 10.45 -4.75 4.11
C PRO A 20 10.26 -3.95 5.39
N LEU A 21 9.61 -4.51 6.41
CA LEU A 21 9.34 -3.87 7.69
C LEU A 21 10.61 -3.50 8.45
N VAL A 22 11.63 -4.32 8.40
CA VAL A 22 12.94 -4.04 9.02
C VAL A 22 13.81 -3.17 8.13
N ARG A 23 13.84 -3.45 6.83
CA ARG A 23 14.71 -2.75 5.89
C ARG A 23 14.31 -1.28 5.69
N SER A 24 13.01 -0.99 5.59
CA SER A 24 12.53 0.34 5.23
C SER A 24 12.83 1.40 6.29
N PRO A 25 12.60 1.18 7.61
CA PRO A 25 12.98 2.16 8.63
C PRO A 25 14.49 2.42 8.68
N VAL A 26 15.31 1.37 8.52
CA VAL A 26 16.76 1.50 8.51
C VAL A 26 17.22 2.35 7.32
N MET A 27 16.71 2.06 6.11
CA MET A 27 17.02 2.84 4.91
C MET A 27 16.54 4.30 5.03
N LEU A 28 15.38 4.53 5.61
CA LEU A 28 14.83 5.86 5.82
C LEU A 28 15.72 6.67 6.77
N LEU A 29 16.08 6.10 7.92
CA LEU A 29 16.94 6.76 8.91
C LEU A 29 18.33 7.03 8.34
N THR A 30 18.94 6.07 7.66
CA THR A 30 20.26 6.22 7.05
C THR A 30 20.24 7.33 5.98
N ALA A 31 19.25 7.33 5.11
CA ALA A 31 19.14 8.36 4.08
C ALA A 31 18.88 9.75 4.67
N LEU A 32 18.07 9.86 5.74
CA LEU A 32 17.88 11.11 6.46
C LEU A 32 19.18 11.64 7.07
N VAL A 33 19.92 10.80 7.78
CA VAL A 33 21.20 11.20 8.37
C VAL A 33 22.17 11.67 7.29
N LEU A 34 22.29 10.94 6.18
CA LEU A 34 23.19 11.30 5.07
C LEU A 34 22.76 12.58 4.38
N THR A 35 21.47 12.85 4.21
CA THR A 35 20.99 14.12 3.63
C THR A 35 21.29 15.31 4.56
N PHE A 36 21.20 15.15 5.86
CA PHE A 36 21.59 16.19 6.81
C PHE A 36 23.10 16.49 6.82
N THR A 37 23.92 15.46 6.59
CA THR A 37 25.40 15.65 6.51
C THR A 37 25.83 16.35 5.23
N ILE A 38 25.07 16.21 4.12
CA ILE A 38 25.38 16.88 2.85
C ILE A 38 24.94 18.34 2.90
N ASN A 39 23.68 18.59 3.19
CA ASN A 39 23.17 19.96 3.32
C ASN A 39 21.93 20.04 4.21
N ALA A 40 22.10 20.61 5.38
CA ALA A 40 21.01 20.73 6.36
C ALA A 40 19.86 21.64 5.89
N LYS A 41 20.14 22.67 5.07
CA LYS A 41 19.10 23.57 4.54
C LYS A 41 18.17 22.86 3.58
N LEU A 42 18.71 22.02 2.69
CA LEU A 42 17.91 21.20 1.78
C LEU A 42 17.20 20.06 2.48
N ALA A 43 17.80 19.52 3.55
CA ALA A 43 17.19 18.43 4.33
C ALA A 43 15.87 18.85 5.00
N VAL A 44 15.62 20.14 5.23
CA VAL A 44 14.33 20.66 5.74
C VAL A 44 13.17 20.30 4.82
N VAL A 45 13.39 20.18 3.51
CA VAL A 45 12.33 19.74 2.58
C VAL A 45 11.79 18.36 2.97
N PHE A 46 12.64 17.45 3.44
CA PHE A 46 12.20 16.13 3.93
C PHE A 46 11.44 16.19 5.24
N MET A 47 11.83 17.13 6.13
CA MET A 47 11.10 17.35 7.38
C MET A 47 9.65 17.76 7.15
N ILE A 48 9.34 18.31 5.99
CA ILE A 48 7.98 18.68 5.57
C ILE A 48 7.33 17.53 4.77
N ALA A 49 8.07 16.94 3.83
CA ALA A 49 7.53 15.91 2.93
C ALA A 49 7.14 14.61 3.68
N ILE A 50 7.97 14.18 4.65
CA ILE A 50 7.72 12.94 5.42
C ILE A 50 6.44 13.02 6.25
N PRO A 51 6.19 14.07 7.05
CA PRO A 51 4.93 14.20 7.78
C PRO A 51 3.70 14.29 6.86
N ILE A 52 3.79 15.00 5.75
CA ILE A 52 2.69 15.09 4.78
C ILE A 52 2.33 13.70 4.25
N LEU A 53 3.34 12.92 3.84
CA LEU A 53 3.13 11.53 3.43
C LEU A 53 2.60 10.67 4.58
N GLY A 54 3.18 10.78 5.75
CA GLY A 54 2.77 10.00 6.93
C GLY A 54 1.30 10.24 7.29
N VAL A 55 0.86 11.48 7.31
CA VAL A 55 -0.56 11.83 7.58
C VAL A 55 -1.46 11.34 6.46
N GLY A 56 -1.07 11.55 5.19
CA GLY A 56 -1.84 11.07 4.04
C GLY A 56 -2.01 9.56 4.05
N LEU A 57 -0.93 8.82 4.29
CA LEU A 57 -0.96 7.35 4.42
C LEU A 57 -1.81 6.89 5.60
N PHE A 58 -1.68 7.53 6.75
CA PHE A 58 -2.48 7.21 7.94
C PHE A 58 -3.98 7.36 7.67
N ILE A 59 -4.38 8.42 6.96
CA ILE A 59 -5.78 8.63 6.58
C ILE A 59 -6.27 7.53 5.64
N ILE A 60 -5.46 7.16 4.64
CA ILE A 60 -5.81 6.10 3.69
C ILE A 60 -5.94 4.75 4.40
N VAL A 61 -4.96 4.35 5.19
CA VAL A 61 -4.96 3.07 5.92
C VAL A 61 -6.17 2.99 6.85
N ARG A 62 -6.49 4.07 7.57
CA ARG A 62 -7.67 4.11 8.43
C ARG A 62 -9.00 3.96 7.70
N LYS A 63 -9.10 4.48 6.46
CA LYS A 63 -10.30 4.34 5.63
C LYS A 63 -10.38 2.97 4.96
N VAL A 64 -9.26 2.44 4.54
CA VAL A 64 -9.18 1.17 3.78
C VAL A 64 -9.42 -0.04 4.68
N GLY A 65 -8.91 -0.05 5.91
CA GLY A 65 -9.04 -1.18 6.84
C GLY A 65 -10.48 -1.70 7.04
N PRO A 66 -11.46 -0.85 7.38
CA PRO A 66 -12.87 -1.27 7.51
C PRO A 66 -13.46 -1.81 6.19
N LEU A 67 -13.04 -1.26 5.04
CA LEU A 67 -13.52 -1.70 3.73
C LEU A 67 -13.01 -3.09 3.36
N TYR A 68 -11.76 -3.40 3.70
CA TYR A 68 -11.22 -4.75 3.52
C TYR A 68 -11.93 -5.78 4.42
N ARG A 69 -12.27 -5.41 5.66
CA ARG A 69 -13.07 -6.29 6.53
C ARG A 69 -14.46 -6.55 5.96
N LEU A 70 -15.11 -5.52 5.41
CA LEU A 70 -16.41 -5.68 4.76
C LEU A 70 -16.31 -6.58 3.52
N MET A 71 -15.26 -6.40 2.71
CA MET A 71 -15.00 -7.26 1.56
C MET A 71 -14.77 -8.71 2.00
N GLN A 72 -13.95 -8.95 3.05
CA GLN A 72 -13.71 -10.29 3.57
C GLN A 72 -14.99 -10.95 4.07
N SER A 73 -15.83 -10.23 4.82
CA SER A 73 -17.15 -10.73 5.24
C SER A 73 -18.07 -11.08 4.06
N SER A 74 -17.96 -10.35 2.94
CA SER A 74 -18.73 -10.66 1.74
C SER A 74 -18.18 -11.89 1.02
N ILE A 75 -16.87 -12.11 1.03
CA ILE A 75 -16.24 -13.35 0.52
C ILE A 75 -16.73 -14.56 1.33
N ASP A 76 -16.78 -14.44 2.66
CA ASP A 76 -17.23 -15.53 3.52
C ASP A 76 -18.70 -15.89 3.25
N LYS A 77 -19.55 -14.90 2.97
CA LYS A 77 -20.96 -15.13 2.58
C LYS A 77 -21.06 -15.88 1.24
N VAL A 78 -20.28 -15.48 0.25
CA VAL A 78 -20.23 -16.20 -1.06
C VAL A 78 -19.80 -17.63 -0.84
N ASN A 79 -18.73 -17.86 -0.09
CA ASN A 79 -18.24 -19.21 0.21
C ASN A 79 -19.30 -20.06 0.92
N THR A 80 -20.04 -19.46 1.87
CA THR A 80 -21.12 -20.14 2.59
C THR A 80 -22.21 -20.60 1.61
N ILE A 81 -22.68 -19.73 0.72
CA ILE A 81 -23.73 -20.08 -0.27
C ILE A 81 -23.24 -21.17 -1.23
N VAL A 82 -21.99 -21.09 -1.67
CA VAL A 82 -21.39 -22.11 -2.54
C VAL A 82 -21.36 -23.47 -1.83
N GLN A 83 -20.94 -23.49 -0.56
CA GLN A 83 -20.92 -24.73 0.23
C GLN A 83 -22.34 -25.28 0.49
N GLU A 84 -23.30 -24.41 0.84
CA GLU A 84 -24.71 -24.80 0.99
C GLU A 84 -25.22 -25.43 -0.30
N ASN A 85 -25.01 -24.80 -1.44
CA ASN A 85 -25.46 -25.29 -2.75
C ASN A 85 -24.81 -26.63 -3.15
N LEU A 86 -23.50 -26.78 -2.89
CA LEU A 86 -22.81 -28.05 -3.17
C LEU A 86 -23.33 -29.18 -2.29
N ASN A 87 -23.57 -28.91 -1.02
CA ASN A 87 -24.09 -29.92 -0.09
C ASN A 87 -25.55 -30.30 -0.40
N ALA A 88 -26.37 -29.32 -0.80
CA ALA A 88 -27.79 -29.49 -1.07
C ALA A 88 -28.11 -29.75 -2.56
N ILE A 89 -27.13 -29.94 -3.45
CA ILE A 89 -27.33 -29.97 -4.90
C ILE A 89 -28.39 -30.99 -5.38
N ARG A 90 -28.50 -32.14 -4.69
CA ARG A 90 -29.52 -33.15 -5.00
C ARG A 90 -30.92 -32.63 -4.69
N VAL A 91 -31.06 -31.91 -3.58
CA VAL A 91 -32.33 -31.32 -3.15
C VAL A 91 -32.74 -30.18 -4.08
N VAL A 92 -31.82 -29.29 -4.42
CA VAL A 92 -32.05 -28.17 -5.36
C VAL A 92 -32.52 -28.70 -6.73
N LYS A 93 -31.90 -29.77 -7.22
CA LYS A 93 -32.30 -30.41 -8.50
C LYS A 93 -33.66 -31.09 -8.40
N SER A 94 -33.96 -31.80 -7.31
CA SER A 94 -35.24 -32.52 -7.16
C SER A 94 -36.43 -31.60 -7.04
N TYR A 95 -36.24 -30.40 -6.46
CA TYR A 95 -37.29 -29.39 -6.30
C TYR A 95 -37.29 -28.33 -7.41
N VAL A 96 -36.44 -28.48 -8.45
CA VAL A 96 -36.30 -27.53 -9.58
C VAL A 96 -36.08 -26.08 -9.13
N ARG A 97 -35.34 -25.89 -8.03
CA ARG A 97 -35.07 -24.59 -7.41
C ARG A 97 -33.78 -23.92 -7.91
N GLY A 98 -33.27 -24.29 -9.09
CA GLY A 98 -32.03 -23.75 -9.63
C GLY A 98 -32.06 -22.21 -9.77
N THR A 99 -33.11 -21.65 -10.36
CA THR A 99 -33.25 -20.21 -10.57
C THR A 99 -33.23 -19.42 -9.25
N TYR A 100 -33.87 -19.94 -8.19
CA TYR A 100 -33.84 -19.31 -6.89
C TYR A 100 -32.44 -19.26 -6.28
N GLU A 101 -31.67 -20.34 -6.41
CA GLU A 101 -30.29 -20.37 -5.89
C GLU A 101 -29.35 -19.49 -6.74
N GLU A 102 -29.59 -19.37 -8.05
CA GLU A 102 -28.87 -18.43 -8.92
C GLU A 102 -29.15 -16.98 -8.52
N GLU A 103 -30.38 -16.59 -8.24
CA GLU A 103 -30.75 -15.25 -7.76
C GLU A 103 -30.10 -14.97 -6.39
N LYS A 104 -30.19 -15.91 -5.44
CA LYS A 104 -29.55 -15.80 -4.13
C LYS A 104 -28.04 -15.62 -4.23
N PHE A 105 -27.39 -16.37 -5.12
CA PHE A 105 -25.96 -16.23 -5.39
C PHE A 105 -25.63 -14.87 -6.03
N ALA A 106 -26.44 -14.43 -7.00
CA ALA A 106 -26.24 -13.15 -7.68
C ALA A 106 -26.28 -11.97 -6.71
N ASP A 107 -27.22 -11.96 -5.76
CA ASP A 107 -27.34 -10.91 -4.74
C ASP A 107 -26.10 -10.81 -3.83
N VAL A 108 -25.60 -11.97 -3.38
CA VAL A 108 -24.40 -11.98 -2.53
C VAL A 108 -23.14 -11.65 -3.31
N ASN A 109 -23.05 -12.12 -4.57
CA ASN A 109 -21.95 -11.76 -5.46
C ASN A 109 -21.95 -10.26 -5.80
N GLU A 110 -23.12 -9.64 -5.98
CA GLU A 110 -23.22 -8.19 -6.15
C GLU A 110 -22.77 -7.42 -4.90
N SER A 111 -23.13 -7.91 -3.72
CA SER A 111 -22.64 -7.37 -2.45
C SER A 111 -21.11 -7.43 -2.34
N LEU A 112 -20.50 -8.54 -2.76
CA LEU A 112 -19.04 -8.70 -2.83
C LEU A 112 -18.44 -7.73 -3.85
N ARG A 113 -19.05 -7.60 -5.03
CA ARG A 113 -18.60 -6.68 -6.07
C ARG A 113 -18.54 -5.24 -5.56
N VAL A 114 -19.61 -4.77 -4.91
CA VAL A 114 -19.69 -3.41 -4.36
C VAL A 114 -18.69 -3.19 -3.24
N ALA A 115 -18.52 -4.16 -2.33
CA ALA A 115 -17.54 -4.08 -1.24
C ALA A 115 -16.11 -4.04 -1.80
N SER A 116 -15.80 -4.89 -2.78
CA SER A 116 -14.49 -4.94 -3.44
C SER A 116 -14.17 -3.65 -4.17
N LEU A 117 -15.12 -3.11 -4.94
CA LEU A 117 -14.94 -1.84 -5.65
C LEU A 117 -14.65 -0.69 -4.66
N LYS A 118 -15.34 -0.61 -3.53
CA LYS A 118 -15.09 0.41 -2.51
C LYS A 118 -13.70 0.25 -1.87
N ALA A 119 -13.30 -0.97 -1.54
CA ALA A 119 -12.00 -1.25 -0.96
C ALA A 119 -10.86 -0.90 -1.92
N PHE A 120 -10.92 -1.40 -3.16
CA PHE A 120 -9.87 -1.16 -4.15
C PHE A 120 -9.82 0.29 -4.63
N SER A 121 -10.95 0.93 -4.91
CA SER A 121 -10.97 2.33 -5.32
C SER A 121 -10.37 3.27 -4.26
N THR A 122 -10.60 2.98 -2.98
CA THR A 122 -9.99 3.76 -1.89
C THR A 122 -8.50 3.46 -1.77
N SER A 123 -8.09 2.20 -1.94
CA SER A 123 -6.69 1.78 -1.88
C SER A 123 -5.84 2.35 -3.03
N VAL A 124 -6.40 2.49 -4.21
CA VAL A 124 -5.70 3.04 -5.40
C VAL A 124 -5.24 4.48 -5.18
N TRP A 125 -5.90 5.28 -4.33
CA TRP A 125 -5.49 6.64 -4.02
C TRP A 125 -4.12 6.74 -3.34
N ASN A 126 -3.60 5.63 -2.81
CA ASN A 126 -2.25 5.58 -2.25
C ASN A 126 -1.17 5.94 -3.29
N MET A 127 -1.28 5.43 -4.50
CA MET A 127 -0.30 5.68 -5.57
C MET A 127 -0.24 7.14 -6.02
N PRO A 128 -1.37 7.80 -6.41
CA PRO A 128 -1.36 9.21 -6.78
C PRO A 128 -0.86 10.14 -5.67
N LEU A 129 -1.29 9.91 -4.42
CA LEU A 129 -0.81 10.69 -3.28
C LEU A 129 0.72 10.62 -3.19
N PHE A 130 1.25 9.40 -3.28
CA PHE A 130 2.68 9.18 -3.21
C PHE A 130 3.44 9.88 -4.34
N GLN A 131 2.96 9.76 -5.57
CA GLN A 131 3.57 10.39 -6.75
C GLN A 131 3.55 11.91 -6.68
N ILE A 132 2.44 12.52 -6.24
CA ILE A 132 2.34 13.97 -6.10
C ILE A 132 3.38 14.50 -5.12
N VAL A 133 3.46 13.89 -3.92
CA VAL A 133 4.44 14.34 -2.91
C VAL A 133 5.87 14.08 -3.39
N MET A 134 6.12 12.95 -4.08
CA MET A 134 7.42 12.64 -4.64
C MET A 134 7.86 13.71 -5.66
N TYR A 135 7.04 13.98 -6.65
CA TYR A 135 7.38 14.97 -7.68
C TYR A 135 7.47 16.39 -7.10
N ALA A 136 6.58 16.77 -6.19
CA ALA A 136 6.68 18.05 -5.49
C ALA A 136 8.01 18.18 -4.73
N THR A 137 8.42 17.13 -4.02
CA THR A 137 9.68 17.09 -3.30
C THR A 137 10.88 17.22 -4.24
N ILE A 138 10.89 16.50 -5.38
CA ILE A 138 11.93 16.59 -6.39
C ILE A 138 12.01 18.00 -6.97
N VAL A 139 10.89 18.60 -7.34
CA VAL A 139 10.84 19.97 -7.88
C VAL A 139 11.38 20.97 -6.86
N CYS A 140 10.98 20.88 -5.59
CA CYS A 140 11.50 21.74 -4.54
C CYS A 140 13.02 21.59 -4.39
N ILE A 141 13.53 20.37 -4.36
CA ILE A 141 14.97 20.11 -4.21
C ILE A 141 15.77 20.62 -5.40
N VAL A 142 15.28 20.41 -6.62
CA VAL A 142 15.94 20.92 -7.84
C VAL A 142 15.92 22.45 -7.85
N TRP A 143 14.83 23.06 -7.45
CA TRP A 143 14.71 24.52 -7.38
C TRP A 143 15.65 25.14 -6.33
N PHE A 144 15.58 24.67 -5.09
CA PHE A 144 16.42 25.20 -4.02
C PHE A 144 17.89 24.80 -4.19
N GLY A 145 18.16 23.54 -4.58
CA GLY A 145 19.51 23.06 -4.83
C GLY A 145 20.16 23.73 -6.03
N GLY A 146 19.41 23.98 -7.11
CA GLY A 146 19.88 24.74 -8.26
C GLY A 146 20.27 26.17 -7.90
N ASN A 147 19.47 26.86 -7.10
CA ASN A 147 19.81 28.18 -6.57
C ASN A 147 21.08 28.14 -5.69
N MET A 148 21.26 27.11 -4.86
CA MET A 148 22.47 26.98 -4.05
C MET A 148 23.72 26.70 -4.88
N ILE A 149 23.59 25.94 -5.97
CA ILE A 149 24.69 25.74 -6.92
C ILE A 149 25.07 27.08 -7.61
N PHE A 150 24.10 27.88 -7.99
CA PHE A 150 24.31 29.16 -8.65
C PHE A 150 25.04 30.16 -7.73
N ILE A 151 24.77 30.14 -6.43
CA ILE A 151 25.42 30.96 -5.40
C ILE A 151 26.79 30.38 -5.00
N GLY A 152 27.11 29.14 -5.36
CA GLY A 152 28.35 28.47 -5.00
C GLY A 152 28.34 27.71 -3.67
N ASP A 153 27.19 27.62 -3.01
CA ASP A 153 27.00 26.95 -1.71
C ASP A 153 26.88 25.41 -1.83
N MET A 154 26.77 24.89 -3.08
CA MET A 154 26.57 23.46 -3.31
C MET A 154 27.19 23.02 -4.64
N LYS A 155 27.73 21.80 -4.69
CA LYS A 155 28.25 21.20 -5.94
C LYS A 155 27.14 20.40 -6.65
N VAL A 156 27.24 20.32 -7.99
CA VAL A 156 26.29 19.54 -8.82
C VAL A 156 26.24 18.06 -8.39
N GLY A 157 27.38 17.49 -8.02
CA GLY A 157 27.46 16.11 -7.53
C GLY A 157 26.71 15.89 -6.21
N GLU A 158 26.70 16.88 -5.33
CA GLU A 158 25.96 16.85 -4.06
C GLU A 158 24.45 16.86 -4.31
N LEU A 159 23.96 17.68 -5.25
CA LEU A 159 22.56 17.70 -5.64
C LEU A 159 22.12 16.36 -6.26
N THR A 160 22.95 15.76 -7.11
CA THR A 160 22.66 14.46 -7.70
C THR A 160 22.60 13.34 -6.64
N GLY A 161 23.54 13.36 -5.68
CA GLY A 161 23.50 12.47 -4.51
C GLY A 161 22.24 12.68 -3.68
N PHE A 162 21.87 13.94 -3.46
CA PHE A 162 20.67 14.29 -2.71
C PHE A 162 19.39 13.76 -3.38
N LEU A 163 19.26 13.88 -4.71
CA LEU A 163 18.14 13.30 -5.46
C LEU A 163 18.06 11.78 -5.34
N SER A 164 19.20 11.09 -5.27
CA SER A 164 19.23 9.65 -5.04
C SER A 164 18.69 9.27 -3.66
N TYR A 165 19.02 10.05 -2.62
CA TYR A 165 18.45 9.84 -1.27
C TYR A 165 16.97 10.18 -1.20
N VAL A 166 16.47 11.16 -1.97
CA VAL A 166 15.04 11.42 -2.12
C VAL A 166 14.30 10.16 -2.54
N MET A 167 14.77 9.55 -3.64
CA MET A 167 14.16 8.33 -4.17
C MET A 167 14.21 7.20 -3.13
N GLN A 168 15.30 7.08 -2.39
CA GLN A 168 15.45 6.06 -1.36
C GLN A 168 14.49 6.26 -0.19
N ILE A 169 14.37 7.50 0.33
CA ILE A 169 13.45 7.86 1.44
C ILE A 169 12.02 7.57 1.02
N LEU A 170 11.62 8.06 -0.15
CA LEU A 170 10.27 7.92 -0.63
C LEU A 170 9.91 6.45 -0.92
N ASN A 171 10.79 5.68 -1.57
CA ASN A 171 10.59 4.25 -1.77
C ASN A 171 10.48 3.48 -0.44
N SER A 172 11.25 3.87 0.57
CA SER A 172 11.16 3.25 1.90
C SER A 172 9.80 3.50 2.55
N LEU A 173 9.26 4.72 2.44
CA LEU A 173 7.92 5.06 2.93
C LEU A 173 6.82 4.29 2.17
N MET A 174 6.97 4.14 0.84
CA MET A 174 6.05 3.36 0.02
C MET A 174 6.04 1.88 0.44
N MET A 175 7.21 1.30 0.72
CA MET A 175 7.31 -0.07 1.22
C MET A 175 6.63 -0.25 2.59
N ILE A 176 6.83 0.72 3.50
CA ILE A 176 6.16 0.72 4.81
C ILE A 176 4.64 0.75 4.61
N SER A 177 4.16 1.66 3.73
CA SER A 177 2.73 1.75 3.40
C SER A 177 2.16 0.44 2.85
N ALA A 178 2.88 -0.20 1.93
CA ALA A 178 2.44 -1.46 1.33
C ALA A 178 2.29 -2.57 2.38
N VAL A 179 3.19 -2.64 3.36
CA VAL A 179 3.09 -3.61 4.47
C VAL A 179 1.88 -3.32 5.35
N PHE A 180 1.61 -2.05 5.68
CA PHE A 180 0.42 -1.67 6.47
C PHE A 180 -0.91 -1.93 5.75
N LEU A 181 -0.92 -1.91 4.41
CA LEU A 181 -2.11 -2.26 3.63
C LEU A 181 -2.30 -3.78 3.46
N MET A 182 -1.24 -4.58 3.70
CA MET A 182 -1.26 -6.03 3.58
C MET A 182 -1.72 -6.73 4.89
N ILE A 183 -1.54 -6.08 6.04
CA ILE A 183 -1.94 -6.55 7.37
C ILE A 183 -3.38 -6.13 7.67
#